data_9ea7a5d7de41ae607bd1c55f343642fc
#
_entry.id   9ea7a5d7de41ae607bd1c55f343642fc
#
_cell.length_a   1.000
_cell.length_b   1.000
_cell.length_c   1.000
_cell.angle_alpha   90.00
_cell.angle_beta   90.00
_cell.angle_gamma   90.00
#
_symmetry.space_group_name_H-M   'P 1'
#
loop_
_entity.id
_entity.type
_entity.pdbx_description
1 polymer ?
#
loop_
_entity_poly.entity_id
_entity_poly.type
_entity_poly.pdbx_seq_one_letter_code
_entity_poly.pdbx_strand_id
1 'polypeptide(L)'
;MSRSIYSVFWTETAQNDLDSIIEYISNDSIDNAISILNKIKEKAETLYSFPERGRIIPELKYHNIESYRELILTPWRIMYKIEKDVVYVLSVIDGRRNIEDILLERLLK
;
A
#
# COMPACT_ATOMS: atom_id res chain seq x y z
N MET A 1 -24.28 11.87 -14.26
CA MET A 1 -23.57 11.75 -12.97
C MET A 1 -22.08 11.79 -13.22
N SER A 2 -21.41 12.74 -12.61
CA SER A 2 -19.97 12.79 -12.76
C SER A 2 -19.32 11.77 -11.82
N ARG A 3 -18.32 11.12 -12.33
CA ARG A 3 -17.55 10.17 -11.54
C ARG A 3 -16.15 10.77 -11.32
N SER A 4 -15.75 10.82 -10.07
CA SER A 4 -14.39 11.24 -9.76
C SER A 4 -13.42 10.17 -10.21
N ILE A 5 -12.41 10.57 -10.96
CA ILE A 5 -11.35 9.70 -11.40
C ILE A 5 -10.09 10.15 -10.68
N TYR A 6 -9.45 9.22 -9.96
CA TYR A 6 -8.26 9.51 -9.20
C TYR A 6 -7.03 8.99 -9.94
N SER A 7 -5.90 9.64 -9.74
CA SER A 7 -4.62 9.10 -10.17
C SER A 7 -4.05 8.27 -9.04
N VAL A 8 -3.39 7.18 -9.38
CA VAL A 8 -2.71 6.35 -8.38
C VAL A 8 -1.21 6.51 -8.61
N PHE A 9 -0.52 7.05 -7.62
CA PHE A 9 0.91 7.33 -7.68
C PHE A 9 1.65 6.51 -6.63
N TRP A 10 2.69 5.80 -7.07
CA TRP A 10 3.55 5.03 -6.16
C TRP A 10 4.73 5.90 -5.74
N THR A 11 4.87 6.10 -4.44
CA THR A 11 6.02 6.83 -3.92
C THR A 11 7.29 5.98 -4.09
N GLU A 12 8.44 6.62 -3.99
CA GLU A 12 9.72 5.90 -4.06
C GLU A 12 9.81 4.84 -2.97
N THR A 13 9.38 5.16 -1.75
CA THR A 13 9.37 4.20 -0.64
C THR A 13 8.51 2.98 -0.97
N ALA A 14 7.30 3.19 -1.48
CA ALA A 14 6.41 2.10 -1.84
C ALA A 14 7.01 1.25 -2.97
N GLN A 15 7.59 1.90 -3.96
CA GLN A 15 8.22 1.18 -5.07
C GLN A 15 9.41 0.33 -4.56
N ASN A 16 10.21 0.88 -3.68
CA ASN A 16 11.33 0.14 -3.08
C ASN A 16 10.83 -1.03 -2.23
N ASP A 17 9.75 -0.83 -1.49
CA ASP A 17 9.12 -1.92 -0.72
C ASP A 17 8.72 -3.06 -1.65
N LEU A 18 8.05 -2.72 -2.75
CA LEU A 18 7.58 -3.70 -3.71
C LEU A 18 8.75 -4.44 -4.36
N ASP A 19 9.77 -3.70 -4.78
CA ASP A 19 10.97 -4.28 -5.40
C ASP A 19 11.63 -5.29 -4.47
N SER A 20 11.73 -4.96 -3.16
CA SER A 20 12.32 -5.85 -2.17
C SER A 20 11.51 -7.13 -1.98
N ILE A 21 10.18 -7.01 -1.95
CA ILE A 21 9.29 -8.16 -1.83
C ILE A 21 9.47 -9.09 -3.02
N ILE A 22 9.45 -8.51 -4.22
CA ILE A 22 9.54 -9.30 -5.46
C ILE A 22 10.91 -9.96 -5.58
N GLU A 23 11.98 -9.25 -5.24
CA GLU A 23 13.33 -9.82 -5.26
C GLU A 23 13.43 -11.03 -4.32
N TYR A 24 12.89 -10.89 -3.10
CA TYR A 24 12.91 -11.97 -2.13
C TYR A 24 12.16 -13.21 -2.64
N ILE A 25 10.97 -13.02 -3.21
CA ILE A 25 10.16 -14.13 -3.72
C ILE A 25 10.82 -14.77 -4.93
N SER A 26 11.48 -13.97 -5.79
CA SER A 26 12.10 -14.46 -7.01
C SER A 26 13.27 -15.41 -6.73
N ASN A 27 13.85 -15.34 -5.53
CA ASN A 27 14.90 -16.29 -5.14
C ASN A 27 14.41 -17.73 -5.11
N ASP A 28 13.12 -17.92 -4.81
CA ASP A 28 12.50 -19.25 -4.82
C ASP A 28 11.80 -19.54 -6.14
N SER A 29 11.08 -18.58 -6.69
CA SER A 29 10.29 -18.79 -7.90
C SER A 29 10.05 -17.47 -8.62
N ILE A 30 10.59 -17.35 -9.82
CA ILE A 30 10.36 -16.16 -10.66
C ILE A 30 8.89 -16.08 -11.05
N ASP A 31 8.26 -17.21 -11.39
CA ASP A 31 6.84 -17.21 -11.77
C ASP A 31 5.97 -16.73 -10.63
N ASN A 32 6.26 -17.16 -9.41
CA ASN A 32 5.50 -16.72 -8.24
C ASN A 32 5.71 -15.23 -7.99
N ALA A 33 6.94 -14.75 -8.16
CA ALA A 33 7.24 -13.33 -7.99
C ALA A 33 6.43 -12.47 -8.97
N ILE A 34 6.37 -12.88 -10.24
CA ILE A 34 5.60 -12.16 -11.25
C ILE A 34 4.11 -12.17 -10.89
N SER A 35 3.59 -13.30 -10.44
CA SER A 35 2.19 -13.42 -10.04
C SER A 35 1.87 -12.47 -8.89
N ILE A 36 2.73 -12.41 -7.87
CA ILE A 36 2.53 -11.54 -6.72
C ILE A 36 2.64 -10.07 -7.13
N LEU A 37 3.61 -9.74 -7.97
CA LEU A 37 3.76 -8.37 -8.48
C LEU A 37 2.47 -7.90 -9.14
N ASN A 38 1.91 -8.73 -10.03
CA ASN A 38 0.69 -8.39 -10.74
C ASN A 38 -0.49 -8.24 -9.77
N LYS A 39 -0.61 -9.11 -8.79
CA LYS A 39 -1.69 -9.03 -7.81
C LYS A 39 -1.63 -7.74 -6.97
N ILE A 40 -0.44 -7.36 -6.54
CA ILE A 40 -0.27 -6.14 -5.76
C ILE A 40 -0.60 -4.91 -6.62
N LYS A 41 -0.08 -4.86 -7.84
CA LYS A 41 -0.33 -3.76 -8.75
C LYS A 41 -1.81 -3.64 -9.09
N GLU A 42 -2.48 -4.75 -9.40
CA GLU A 42 -3.90 -4.75 -9.72
C GLU A 42 -4.74 -4.29 -8.52
N LYS A 43 -4.38 -4.75 -7.32
CA LYS A 43 -5.08 -4.36 -6.11
C LYS A 43 -4.99 -2.85 -5.89
N ALA A 44 -3.80 -2.29 -6.01
CA ALA A 44 -3.60 -0.85 -5.86
C ALA A 44 -4.33 -0.06 -6.95
N GLU A 45 -4.38 -0.59 -8.16
CA GLU A 45 -5.03 0.08 -9.29
C GLU A 45 -6.53 0.27 -9.07
N THR A 46 -7.16 -0.57 -8.25
CA THR A 46 -8.58 -0.40 -7.94
C THR A 46 -8.89 0.92 -7.24
N LEU A 47 -7.88 1.56 -6.66
CA LEU A 47 -8.05 2.86 -6.01
C LEU A 47 -8.32 3.99 -6.99
N TYR A 48 -8.04 3.77 -8.26
CA TYR A 48 -8.39 4.70 -9.34
C TYR A 48 -9.89 5.03 -9.34
N SER A 49 -10.73 4.01 -9.12
CA SER A 49 -12.18 4.18 -9.12
C SER A 49 -12.77 4.23 -7.71
N PHE A 50 -12.14 3.57 -6.76
CA PHE A 50 -12.68 3.43 -5.40
C PHE A 50 -11.59 3.75 -4.37
N PRO A 51 -11.20 5.04 -4.27
CA PRO A 51 -10.06 5.40 -3.41
C PRO A 51 -10.31 5.15 -1.92
N GLU A 52 -11.57 5.14 -1.48
CA GLU A 52 -11.90 4.93 -0.07
C GLU A 52 -12.23 3.49 0.29
N ARG A 53 -11.97 2.54 -0.62
CA ARG A 53 -12.31 1.13 -0.35
C ARG A 53 -11.45 0.49 0.74
N GLY A 54 -10.26 1.02 0.98
CA GLY A 54 -9.40 0.50 2.04
C GLY A 54 -9.86 0.97 3.40
N ARG A 55 -9.46 0.22 4.44
CA ARG A 55 -9.78 0.60 5.81
C ARG A 55 -8.78 1.60 6.34
N ILE A 56 -9.20 2.38 7.32
CA ILE A 56 -8.26 3.24 8.06
C ILE A 56 -7.27 2.33 8.78
N ILE A 57 -5.97 2.67 8.73
CA ILE A 57 -4.92 1.85 9.33
C ILE A 57 -5.11 1.83 10.86
N PRO A 58 -5.38 0.64 11.45
CA PRO A 58 -5.71 0.57 12.88
C PRO A 58 -4.62 1.09 13.80
N GLU A 59 -3.35 0.80 13.48
CA GLU A 59 -2.22 1.23 14.31
C GLU A 59 -2.12 2.74 14.40
N LEU A 60 -2.48 3.44 13.32
CA LEU A 60 -2.46 4.90 13.31
C LEU A 60 -3.72 5.48 13.92
N LYS A 61 -4.86 4.83 13.72
CA LYS A 61 -6.11 5.26 14.31
C LYS A 61 -6.01 5.26 15.84
N TYR A 62 -5.28 4.32 16.39
CA TYR A 62 -5.02 4.26 17.83
C TYR A 62 -4.40 5.56 18.35
N HIS A 63 -3.62 6.25 17.51
CA HIS A 63 -3.00 7.53 17.82
C HIS A 63 -3.79 8.72 17.27
N ASN A 64 -5.08 8.51 16.94
CA ASN A 64 -5.97 9.53 16.40
C ASN A 64 -5.53 10.04 15.01
N ILE A 65 -4.82 9.20 14.26
CA ILE A 65 -4.41 9.53 12.89
C ILE A 65 -5.29 8.70 11.95
N GLU A 66 -6.20 9.36 11.22
CA GLU A 66 -7.19 8.69 10.39
C GLU A 66 -7.06 9.02 8.90
N SER A 67 -5.97 9.69 8.51
CA SER A 67 -5.77 10.11 7.12
C SER A 67 -5.13 9.04 6.23
N TYR A 68 -4.79 7.89 6.79
CA TYR A 68 -4.12 6.81 6.06
C TYR A 68 -4.99 5.56 6.03
N ARG A 69 -5.03 4.93 4.86
CA ARG A 69 -5.82 3.72 4.63
C ARG A 69 -4.93 2.61 4.13
N GLU A 70 -5.46 1.39 4.10
CA GLU A 70 -4.72 0.24 3.59
C GLU A 70 -5.65 -0.73 2.89
N LEU A 71 -5.09 -1.43 1.91
CA LEU A 71 -5.69 -2.62 1.30
C LEU A 71 -4.94 -3.83 1.80
N ILE A 72 -5.65 -4.91 2.01
CA ILE A 72 -5.05 -6.16 2.50
C ILE A 72 -4.95 -7.15 1.34
N LEU A 73 -3.75 -7.63 1.09
CA LEU A 73 -3.47 -8.74 0.20
C LEU A 73 -2.52 -9.65 0.96
N THR A 74 -3.08 -10.53 1.78
CA THR A 74 -2.34 -11.32 2.74
C THR A 74 -1.11 -11.98 2.11
N PRO A 75 0.10 -11.85 2.70
CA PRO A 75 0.38 -11.24 4.00
C PRO A 75 0.68 -9.73 3.94
N TRP A 76 0.56 -9.09 2.79
CA TRP A 76 0.96 -7.70 2.61
C TRP A 76 -0.16 -6.72 2.87
N ARG A 77 0.23 -5.54 3.36
CA ARG A 77 -0.64 -4.40 3.59
C ARG A 77 -0.16 -3.28 2.68
N ILE A 78 -1.04 -2.82 1.80
CA ILE A 78 -0.75 -1.76 0.84
C ILE A 78 -1.31 -0.47 1.44
N MET A 79 -0.43 0.40 1.90
CA MET A 79 -0.82 1.60 2.64
C MET A 79 -0.79 2.82 1.75
N TYR A 80 -1.81 3.66 1.89
CA TYR A 80 -1.96 4.81 1.00
C TYR A 80 -2.67 5.96 1.72
N LYS A 81 -2.59 7.15 1.11
CA LYS A 81 -3.39 8.31 1.52
C LYS A 81 -3.98 8.95 0.28
N ILE A 82 -5.07 9.70 0.50
CA ILE A 82 -5.73 10.44 -0.57
C ILE A 82 -5.49 11.93 -0.33
N GLU A 83 -4.97 12.62 -1.35
CA GLU A 83 -4.85 14.08 -1.32
C GLU A 83 -5.46 14.62 -2.61
N LYS A 84 -6.57 15.36 -2.47
CA LYS A 84 -7.31 15.89 -3.60
C LYS A 84 -7.75 14.72 -4.49
N ASP A 85 -7.29 14.69 -5.73
CA ASP A 85 -7.65 13.64 -6.69
C ASP A 85 -6.51 12.65 -6.93
N VAL A 86 -5.55 12.59 -6.01
CA VAL A 86 -4.42 11.67 -6.13
C VAL A 86 -4.39 10.71 -4.94
N VAL A 87 -4.23 9.44 -5.25
CA VAL A 87 -3.98 8.40 -4.26
C VAL A 87 -2.48 8.12 -4.26
N TYR A 88 -1.83 8.34 -3.14
CA TYR A 88 -0.41 8.05 -2.98
C TYR A 88 -0.23 6.73 -2.28
N VAL A 89 0.31 5.74 -2.97
CA VAL A 89 0.70 4.47 -2.34
C VAL A 89 2.02 4.73 -1.62
N LEU A 90 2.01 4.59 -0.30
CA LEU A 90 3.10 5.02 0.56
C LEU A 90 4.02 3.88 1.00
N SER A 91 3.47 2.70 1.18
CA SER A 91 4.21 1.55 1.70
C SER A 91 3.52 0.26 1.32
N VAL A 92 4.31 -0.79 1.13
CA VAL A 92 3.82 -2.16 1.03
C VAL A 92 4.61 -2.97 2.05
N ILE A 93 3.93 -3.41 3.11
CA ILE A 93 4.62 -4.00 4.26
C ILE A 93 3.98 -5.34 4.59
N ASP A 94 4.82 -6.33 4.89
CA ASP A 94 4.36 -7.61 5.41
C ASP A 94 3.67 -7.37 6.76
N GLY A 95 2.39 -7.74 6.84
CA GLY A 95 1.57 -7.46 8.01
C GLY A 95 1.99 -8.19 9.28
N ARG A 96 2.95 -9.13 9.18
CA ARG A 96 3.49 -9.85 10.33
C ARG A 96 4.61 -9.10 11.03
N ARG A 97 5.12 -8.02 10.40
CA ARG A 97 6.16 -7.17 11.00
C ARG A 97 5.55 -6.24 12.04
N ASN A 98 6.40 -5.57 12.80
CA ASN A 98 5.95 -4.55 13.75
C ASN A 98 5.56 -3.28 12.99
N ILE A 99 4.29 -3.23 12.58
CA ILE A 99 3.77 -2.18 11.72
C ILE A 99 3.82 -0.82 12.42
N GLU A 100 3.44 -0.78 13.69
CA GLU A 100 3.41 0.49 14.41
C GLU A 100 4.78 1.17 14.40
N ASP A 101 5.83 0.44 14.73
CA ASP A 101 7.18 1.00 14.75
C ASP A 101 7.62 1.48 13.36
N ILE A 102 7.33 0.69 12.34
CA ILE A 102 7.70 1.04 10.97
C ILE A 102 6.99 2.33 10.54
N LEU A 103 5.70 2.44 10.82
CA LEU A 103 4.94 3.61 10.41
C LEU A 103 5.36 4.85 11.18
N LEU A 104 5.57 4.73 12.49
CA LEU A 104 6.02 5.88 13.29
C LEU A 104 7.38 6.37 12.80
N GLU A 105 8.29 5.45 12.50
CA GLU A 105 9.59 5.83 11.95
C GLU A 105 9.46 6.56 10.61
N ARG A 106 8.62 6.04 9.72
CA ARG A 106 8.46 6.61 8.37
C ARG A 106 7.72 7.95 8.37
N LEU A 107 6.69 8.10 9.22
CA LEU A 107 5.82 9.27 9.21
C LEU A 107 6.32 10.41 10.08
N LEU A 108 7.18 10.13 11.06
CA LEU A 108 7.68 11.17 11.97
C LEU A 108 9.00 11.78 11.51
N LYS A 109 9.47 11.42 10.36
CA LYS A 109 10.67 12.03 9.78
C LYS A 109 10.35 13.29 9.02
#